data_038c8324362a294b31928899dd664f74
#
_entry.id   038c8324362a294b31928899dd664f74
#
_cell.length_a   1.000
_cell.length_b   1.000
_cell.length_c   1.000
_cell.angle_alpha   90.00
_cell.angle_beta   90.00
_cell.angle_gamma   90.00
#
_symmetry.space_group_name_H-M   'P 1'
#
loop_
_entity.id
_entity.type
_entity.pdbx_description
1 polymer ?
#
loop_
_entity_poly.entity_id
_entity_poly.type
_entity_poly.pdbx_seq_one_letter_code
_entity_poly.pdbx_strand_id
1 'polypeptide(L)'
;YQPANEAITNTLNNIIDKIAERSRIPISLETTPRSPKSPLRISNSQFQKINKSLLVIADVTPISTFAVKEQSSLLIDPNVCVELGYGIQNKDNGQILLVNMERSDLEGTLPFDMVGYKQLSFANGNQLAKTLPKLVDTLLQRYSLF
;
A
#
# COMPACT_ATOMS: atom_id res chain seq x y z
N TYR A 1 5.74 1.47 9.74
CA TYR A 1 6.32 0.30 10.42
C TYR A 1 7.36 -0.34 9.51
N GLN A 2 8.61 -0.27 9.93
CA GLN A 2 9.74 -0.63 9.09
C GLN A 2 9.71 -2.07 8.56
N PRO A 3 9.42 -3.11 9.38
CA PRO A 3 9.35 -4.48 8.87
C PRO A 3 8.33 -4.68 7.76
N ALA A 4 7.17 -4.04 7.84
CA ALA A 4 6.16 -4.10 6.78
C ALA A 4 6.65 -3.39 5.52
N ASN A 5 7.23 -2.21 5.67
CA ASN A 5 7.76 -1.41 4.57
C ASN A 5 8.85 -2.18 3.80
N GLU A 6 9.78 -2.80 4.51
CA GLU A 6 10.84 -3.60 3.90
C GLU A 6 10.28 -4.81 3.15
N ALA A 7 9.36 -5.54 3.77
CA ALA A 7 8.75 -6.72 3.14
C ALA A 7 7.98 -6.35 1.87
N ILE A 8 7.19 -5.29 1.92
CA ILE A 8 6.40 -4.83 0.78
C ILE A 8 7.31 -4.32 -0.33
N THR A 9 8.29 -3.49 -0.01
CA THR A 9 9.22 -2.92 -1.00
C THR A 9 10.03 -4.00 -1.70
N ASN A 10 10.58 -4.95 -0.95
CA ASN A 10 11.37 -6.04 -1.51
C ASN A 10 10.51 -6.93 -2.42
N THR A 11 9.32 -7.28 -1.97
CA THR A 11 8.40 -8.11 -2.75
C THR A 11 7.97 -7.39 -4.03
N LEU A 12 7.63 -6.11 -3.96
CA LEU A 12 7.24 -5.32 -5.13
C LEU A 12 8.39 -5.16 -6.13
N ASN A 13 9.61 -4.94 -5.68
CA ASN A 13 10.77 -4.88 -6.58
C ASN A 13 10.94 -6.17 -7.36
N ASN A 14 10.79 -7.33 -6.70
CA ASN A 14 10.86 -8.63 -7.36
C ASN A 14 9.71 -8.83 -8.36
N ILE A 15 8.51 -8.39 -8.01
CA ILE A 15 7.35 -8.47 -8.89
C ILE A 15 7.57 -7.61 -10.14
N ILE A 16 8.02 -6.39 -9.96
CA ILE A 16 8.24 -5.44 -11.06
C ILE A 16 9.33 -5.93 -12.02
N ASP A 17 10.41 -6.51 -11.50
CA ASP A 17 11.45 -7.09 -12.35
C ASP A 17 10.89 -8.17 -13.27
N LYS A 18 10.03 -9.04 -12.74
CA LYS A 18 9.39 -10.10 -13.53
C LYS A 18 8.35 -9.57 -14.52
N ILE A 19 7.57 -8.58 -14.12
CA ILE A 19 6.58 -7.94 -14.98
C ILE A 19 7.26 -7.21 -16.14
N ALA A 20 8.36 -6.49 -15.85
CA ALA A 20 9.11 -5.75 -16.87
C ALA A 20 9.62 -6.64 -18.00
N GLU A 21 9.96 -7.90 -17.69
CA GLU A 21 10.40 -8.88 -18.71
C GLU A 21 9.26 -9.31 -19.65
N ARG A 22 8.00 -9.26 -19.19
CA ARG A 22 6.84 -9.75 -19.94
C ARG A 22 5.95 -8.66 -20.50
N SER A 23 6.05 -7.44 -19.98
CA SER A 23 5.14 -6.37 -20.34
C SER A 23 5.45 -5.79 -21.70
N ARG A 24 4.40 -5.49 -22.46
CA ARG A 24 4.50 -4.84 -23.78
C ARG A 24 4.90 -3.36 -23.69
N ILE A 25 4.71 -2.75 -22.52
CA ILE A 25 5.08 -1.35 -22.26
C ILE A 25 5.97 -1.30 -21.03
N PRO A 26 6.83 -0.27 -20.89
CA PRO A 26 7.65 -0.12 -19.68
C PRO A 26 6.80 0.05 -18.44
N ILE A 27 7.11 -0.72 -17.41
CA ILE A 27 6.47 -0.64 -16.09
C ILE A 27 7.54 -0.40 -15.06
N SER A 28 7.31 0.51 -14.14
CA SER A 28 8.23 0.82 -13.05
C SER A 28 7.48 0.96 -11.74
N LEU A 29 8.22 0.82 -10.64
CA LEU A 29 7.71 1.05 -9.29
C LEU A 29 8.08 2.47 -8.86
N GLU A 30 7.06 3.26 -8.52
CA GLU A 30 7.24 4.57 -7.91
C GLU A 30 6.94 4.47 -6.42
N THR A 31 7.82 5.03 -5.60
CA THR A 31 7.62 5.10 -4.16
C THR A 31 7.59 6.55 -3.71
N THR A 32 6.92 6.80 -2.59
CA THR A 32 6.92 8.12 -1.97
C THR A 32 8.06 8.17 -0.95
N PRO A 33 9.12 8.96 -1.19
CA PRO A 33 10.19 9.08 -0.22
C PRO A 33 9.69 9.69 1.08
N ARG A 34 10.14 9.15 2.20
CA ARG A 34 9.82 9.67 3.52
C ARG A 34 11.10 9.86 4.31
N SER A 35 11.22 11.01 4.95
CA SER A 35 12.30 11.28 5.89
C SER A 35 11.74 11.21 7.32
N PRO A 36 12.32 10.39 8.21
CA PRO A 36 11.86 10.32 9.59
C PRO A 36 12.09 11.61 10.38
N LYS A 37 12.90 12.53 9.84
CA LYS A 37 13.26 13.79 10.51
C LYS A 37 12.52 15.00 9.97
N SER A 38 11.70 14.82 8.94
CA SER A 38 11.00 15.94 8.28
C SER A 38 9.51 15.68 8.26
N PRO A 39 8.68 16.72 8.46
CA PRO A 39 7.25 16.58 8.26
C PRO A 39 6.95 16.20 6.80
N LEU A 40 5.81 15.56 6.57
CA LEU A 40 5.36 15.25 5.22
C LEU A 40 5.19 16.57 4.45
N ARG A 41 5.86 16.66 3.31
CA ARG A 41 5.57 17.72 2.35
C ARG A 41 4.51 17.22 1.40
N ILE A 42 3.30 17.70 1.58
CA ILE A 42 2.20 17.43 0.65
C ILE A 42 2.47 18.26 -0.61
N SER A 43 2.79 17.59 -1.71
CA SER A 43 3.13 18.27 -2.96
C SER A 43 2.37 17.67 -4.13
N ASN A 44 2.17 18.48 -5.17
CA ASN A 44 1.52 18.03 -6.40
C ASN A 44 2.27 16.88 -7.08
N SER A 45 3.59 16.82 -6.93
CA SER A 45 4.37 15.75 -7.56
C SER A 45 4.00 14.36 -7.03
N GLN A 46 3.70 14.24 -5.74
CA GLN A 46 3.26 12.97 -5.15
C GLN A 46 1.87 12.58 -5.64
N PHE A 47 0.96 13.54 -5.70
CA PHE A 47 -0.39 13.30 -6.21
C PHE A 47 -0.38 12.96 -7.70
N GLN A 48 0.51 13.57 -8.48
CA GLN A 48 0.69 13.21 -9.89
C GLN A 48 1.18 11.77 -10.06
N LYS A 49 2.06 11.29 -9.20
CA LYS A 49 2.47 9.88 -9.23
C LYS A 49 1.29 8.94 -9.03
N ILE A 50 0.42 9.25 -8.07
CA ILE A 50 -0.80 8.48 -7.83
C ILE A 50 -1.71 8.52 -9.06
N ASN A 51 -1.93 9.71 -9.63
CA ASN A 51 -2.78 9.87 -10.80
C ASN A 51 -2.31 9.07 -12.02
N LYS A 52 -1.00 9.00 -12.23
CA LYS A 52 -0.40 8.31 -13.37
C LYS A 52 -0.25 6.80 -13.16
N SER A 53 -0.42 6.32 -11.94
CA SER A 53 -0.22 4.92 -11.61
C SER A 53 -1.35 4.06 -12.16
N LEU A 54 -1.00 2.89 -12.67
CA LEU A 54 -1.98 1.86 -13.03
C LEU A 54 -2.59 1.22 -11.79
N LEU A 55 -1.79 1.06 -10.74
CA LEU A 55 -2.18 0.46 -9.48
C LEU A 55 -1.50 1.22 -8.34
N VAL A 56 -2.28 1.56 -7.34
CA VAL A 56 -1.78 2.18 -6.10
C VAL A 56 -1.82 1.12 -5.00
N ILE A 57 -0.67 0.91 -4.37
CA ILE A 57 -0.55 -0.04 -3.25
C ILE A 57 -0.26 0.78 -2.00
N ALA A 58 -1.16 0.72 -1.04
CA ALA A 58 -1.05 1.46 0.21
C ALA A 58 -0.71 0.51 1.36
N ASP A 59 0.36 0.81 2.07
CA ASP A 59 0.74 0.10 3.30
C ASP A 59 -0.07 0.68 4.46
N VAL A 60 -1.14 0.00 4.82
CA VAL A 60 -2.02 0.39 5.92
C VAL A 60 -1.70 -0.36 7.22
N THR A 61 -0.48 -0.86 7.34
CA THR A 61 -0.01 -1.48 8.58
C THR A 61 -0.07 -0.46 9.72
N PRO A 62 -0.70 -0.79 10.85
CA PRO A 62 -0.75 0.11 12.00
C PRO A 62 0.65 0.41 12.53
N ILE A 63 0.91 1.65 12.90
CA ILE A 63 2.17 2.10 13.47
C ILE A 63 2.12 2.25 14.99
N SER A 64 0.93 2.41 15.55
CA SER A 64 0.74 2.64 16.98
C SER A 64 -0.73 2.45 17.35
N THR A 65 -1.03 2.66 18.63
CA THR A 65 -2.40 2.72 19.13
C THR A 65 -2.64 4.03 19.84
N PHE A 66 -3.90 4.41 19.95
CA PHE A 66 -4.32 5.51 20.81
C PHE A 66 -5.65 5.16 21.50
N ALA A 67 -5.86 5.72 22.67
CA ALA A 67 -7.08 5.48 23.45
C ALA A 67 -8.03 6.66 23.33
N VAL A 68 -9.30 6.34 23.05
CA VAL A 68 -10.40 7.30 23.06
C VAL A 68 -11.52 6.69 23.88
N LYS A 69 -11.90 7.33 25.00
CA LYS A 69 -13.01 6.89 25.86
C LYS A 69 -12.90 5.40 26.24
N GLU A 70 -11.74 4.99 26.73
CA GLU A 70 -11.45 3.61 27.17
C GLU A 70 -11.39 2.58 26.03
N GLN A 71 -11.54 3.03 24.77
CA GLN A 71 -11.37 2.16 23.61
C GLN A 71 -10.01 2.41 22.95
N SER A 72 -9.36 1.33 22.56
CA SER A 72 -8.09 1.40 21.85
C SER A 72 -8.34 1.36 20.35
N SER A 73 -7.76 2.32 19.63
CA SER A 73 -7.81 2.39 18.17
C SER A 73 -6.41 2.25 17.60
N LEU A 74 -6.32 1.57 16.47
CA LEU A 74 -5.08 1.47 15.71
C LEU A 74 -4.84 2.74 14.91
N LEU A 75 -3.60 3.19 14.89
CA LEU A 75 -3.19 4.37 14.14
C LEU A 75 -2.41 3.94 12.89
N ILE A 76 -2.89 4.36 11.74
CA ILE A 76 -2.19 4.21 10.47
C ILE A 76 -1.36 5.47 10.24
N ASP A 77 -0.21 5.33 9.58
CA ASP A 77 0.65 6.48 9.25
C ASP A 77 -0.21 7.58 8.59
N PRO A 78 -0.23 8.80 9.16
CA PRO A 78 -1.02 9.91 8.60
C PRO A 78 -0.67 10.22 7.14
N ASN A 79 0.57 10.02 6.74
CA ASN A 79 1.01 10.24 5.35
C ASN A 79 0.28 9.30 4.39
N VAL A 80 0.16 8.04 4.78
CA VAL A 80 -0.57 7.03 4.00
C VAL A 80 -2.05 7.42 3.93
N CYS A 81 -2.62 7.90 5.03
CA CYS A 81 -4.03 8.31 5.05
C CYS A 81 -4.31 9.44 4.07
N VAL A 82 -3.43 10.44 3.98
CA VAL A 82 -3.57 11.56 3.03
C VAL A 82 -3.47 11.06 1.59
N GLU A 83 -2.47 10.25 1.28
CA GLU A 83 -2.27 9.71 -0.07
C GLU A 83 -3.40 8.77 -0.48
N LEU A 84 -3.87 7.95 0.45
CA LEU A 84 -4.98 7.04 0.22
C LEU A 84 -6.28 7.81 -0.04
N GLY A 85 -6.54 8.88 0.73
CA GLY A 85 -7.69 9.74 0.51
C GLY A 85 -7.69 10.34 -0.89
N TYR A 86 -6.54 10.82 -1.36
CA TYR A 86 -6.38 11.31 -2.73
C TYR A 86 -6.61 10.19 -3.76
N GLY A 87 -6.05 9.00 -3.52
CA GLY A 87 -6.24 7.84 -4.40
C GLY A 87 -7.69 7.43 -4.53
N ILE A 88 -8.40 7.36 -3.40
CA ILE A 88 -9.83 7.01 -3.38
C ILE A 88 -10.66 7.97 -4.25
N GLN A 89 -10.34 9.26 -4.20
CA GLN A 89 -11.06 10.28 -4.96
C GLN A 89 -10.77 10.21 -6.47
N ASN A 90 -9.57 9.78 -6.86
CA ASN A 90 -9.07 9.90 -8.24
C ASN A 90 -8.89 8.57 -8.97
N LYS A 91 -9.03 7.45 -8.29
CA LYS A 91 -8.87 6.11 -8.85
C LYS A 91 -10.12 5.28 -8.55
N ASP A 92 -10.42 4.30 -9.40
CA ASP A 92 -11.46 3.36 -9.07
C ASP A 92 -10.95 2.30 -8.07
N ASN A 93 -11.87 1.56 -7.47
CA ASN A 93 -11.54 0.58 -6.44
C ASN A 93 -10.70 -0.60 -6.94
N GLY A 94 -10.70 -0.88 -8.24
CA GLY A 94 -9.84 -1.89 -8.87
C GLY A 94 -8.40 -1.43 -9.08
N GLN A 95 -8.11 -0.16 -8.83
CA GLN A 95 -6.78 0.42 -8.96
C GLN A 95 -6.11 0.68 -7.61
N ILE A 96 -6.71 0.24 -6.51
CA ILE A 96 -6.18 0.44 -5.16
C ILE A 96 -6.12 -0.90 -4.45
N LEU A 97 -4.95 -1.23 -3.91
CA LEU A 97 -4.71 -2.40 -3.08
C LEU A 97 -4.20 -1.95 -1.71
N LEU A 98 -4.89 -2.38 -0.66
CA LEU A 98 -4.48 -2.13 0.72
C LEU A 98 -3.71 -3.34 1.23
N VAL A 99 -2.52 -3.12 1.74
CA VAL A 99 -1.65 -4.19 2.24
C VAL A 99 -1.30 -3.88 3.69
N ASN A 100 -1.43 -4.87 4.56
CA ASN A 100 -1.05 -4.68 5.97
C ASN A 100 -0.38 -5.93 6.54
N MET A 101 0.69 -5.69 7.30
CA MET A 101 1.32 -6.72 8.09
C MET A 101 0.57 -6.88 9.42
N GLU A 102 0.34 -8.12 9.82
CA GLU A 102 -0.29 -8.41 11.10
C GLU A 102 0.60 -7.92 12.26
N ARG A 103 -0.01 -7.20 13.18
CA ARG A 103 0.64 -6.61 14.36
C ARG A 103 0.01 -7.18 15.62
N SER A 104 0.51 -8.35 16.09
CA SER A 104 0.04 -8.96 17.33
C SER A 104 0.45 -8.17 18.58
N ASP A 105 1.42 -7.26 18.46
CA ASP A 105 1.89 -6.38 19.53
C ASP A 105 1.01 -5.14 19.74
N LEU A 106 0.02 -4.90 18.88
CA LEU A 106 -0.90 -3.78 18.99
C LEU A 106 -2.33 -4.28 19.14
N GLU A 107 -3.06 -3.70 20.07
CA GLU A 107 -4.48 -4.02 20.28
C GLU A 107 -5.34 -2.83 19.86
N GLY A 108 -6.47 -3.13 19.24
CA GLY A 108 -7.44 -2.10 18.86
C GLY A 108 -8.08 -2.38 17.52
N THR A 109 -8.94 -1.46 17.12
CA THR A 109 -9.63 -1.50 15.83
C THR A 109 -9.14 -0.41 14.92
N LEU A 110 -9.24 -0.64 13.61
CA LEU A 110 -8.93 0.39 12.63
C LEU A 110 -9.93 1.55 12.74
N PRO A 111 -9.48 2.79 12.50
CA PRO A 111 -10.34 3.96 12.65
C PRO A 111 -11.38 4.11 11.54
N PHE A 112 -11.27 3.34 10.49
CA PHE A 112 -12.21 3.36 9.36
C PHE A 112 -12.31 1.97 8.73
N ASP A 113 -13.40 1.75 8.00
CA ASP A 113 -13.63 0.54 7.23
C ASP A 113 -13.51 0.84 5.73
N MET A 114 -12.77 -0.03 5.03
CA MET A 114 -12.49 0.13 3.59
C MET A 114 -13.26 -0.92 2.79
N VAL A 115 -14.56 -0.98 2.98
CA VAL A 115 -15.43 -1.90 2.25
C VAL A 115 -15.36 -1.61 0.74
N GLY A 116 -15.23 -2.67 -0.05
CA GLY A 116 -15.17 -2.55 -1.52
C GLY A 116 -13.77 -2.43 -2.09
N TYR A 117 -12.74 -2.34 -1.27
CA TYR A 117 -11.35 -2.32 -1.73
C TYR A 117 -10.69 -3.66 -1.49
N LYS A 118 -9.77 -4.04 -2.41
CA LYS A 118 -8.95 -5.23 -2.22
C LYS A 118 -7.99 -5.01 -1.05
N GLN A 119 -7.94 -6.00 -0.17
CA GLN A 119 -7.07 -5.96 1.01
C GLN A 119 -6.29 -7.26 1.10
N LEU A 120 -5.03 -7.15 1.47
CA LEU A 120 -4.14 -8.28 1.68
C LEU A 120 -3.44 -8.13 3.02
N SER A 121 -3.68 -9.06 3.93
CA SER A 121 -2.96 -9.15 5.20
C SER A 121 -1.89 -10.23 5.10
N PHE A 122 -0.75 -10.00 5.75
CA PHE A 122 0.34 -10.97 5.78
C PHE A 122 1.02 -11.00 7.14
N ALA A 123 1.52 -12.16 7.53
CA ALA A 123 2.20 -12.35 8.81
C ALA A 123 3.70 -12.01 8.72
N ASN A 124 4.33 -12.32 7.59
CA ASN A 124 5.76 -12.12 7.36
C ASN A 124 6.06 -11.99 5.86
N GLY A 125 7.31 -11.66 5.54
CA GLY A 125 7.74 -11.46 4.16
C GLY A 125 7.61 -12.70 3.29
N ASN A 126 7.80 -13.89 3.85
CA ASN A 126 7.67 -15.14 3.09
C ASN A 126 6.24 -15.37 2.63
N GLN A 127 5.27 -15.11 3.49
CA GLN A 127 3.85 -15.19 3.13
C GLN A 127 3.50 -14.15 2.05
N LEU A 128 3.98 -12.93 2.21
CA LEU A 128 3.74 -11.87 1.24
C LEU A 128 4.30 -12.22 -0.14
N ALA A 129 5.51 -12.78 -0.19
CA ALA A 129 6.14 -13.20 -1.44
C ALA A 129 5.37 -14.28 -2.18
N LYS A 130 4.54 -15.06 -1.47
CA LYS A 130 3.68 -16.08 -2.08
C LYS A 130 2.33 -15.56 -2.55
N THR A 131 1.81 -14.52 -1.91
CA THR A 131 0.42 -14.06 -2.11
C THR A 131 0.33 -12.80 -2.96
N LEU A 132 1.23 -11.85 -2.77
CA LEU A 132 1.17 -10.55 -3.47
C LEU A 132 1.35 -10.66 -4.98
N PRO A 133 2.27 -11.50 -5.52
CA PRO A 133 2.48 -11.56 -6.98
C PRO A 133 1.22 -11.92 -7.76
N LYS A 134 0.46 -12.90 -7.29
CA LYS A 134 -0.78 -13.33 -7.95
C LYS A 134 -1.84 -12.24 -7.92
N LEU A 135 -1.95 -11.53 -6.81
CA LEU A 135 -2.92 -10.46 -6.65
C LEU A 135 -2.59 -9.27 -7.55
N VAL A 136 -1.31 -8.89 -7.62
CA VAL A 136 -0.85 -7.82 -8.52
C VAL A 136 -1.10 -8.21 -9.99
N ASP A 137 -0.76 -9.44 -10.38
CA ASP A 137 -1.04 -9.92 -11.74
C ASP A 137 -2.53 -9.81 -12.06
N THR A 138 -3.40 -10.24 -11.16
CA THR A 138 -4.85 -10.18 -11.34
C THR A 138 -5.33 -8.74 -11.52
N LEU A 139 -4.83 -7.82 -10.69
CA LEU A 139 -5.23 -6.41 -10.76
C LEU A 139 -4.71 -5.70 -12.02
N LEU A 140 -3.58 -6.16 -12.57
CA LEU A 140 -3.01 -5.59 -13.78
C LEU A 140 -3.58 -6.17 -15.08
N GLN A 141 -4.35 -7.26 -15.03
CA GLN A 141 -4.93 -7.88 -16.23
C GLN A 141 -5.81 -6.94 -17.04
N ARG A 142 -6.48 -6.01 -16.40
CA ARG A 142 -7.34 -5.02 -17.06
C ARG A 142 -6.62 -4.15 -18.09
N TYR A 143 -5.29 -4.06 -18.00
CA TYR A 143 -4.48 -3.21 -18.87
C TYR A 143 -3.88 -3.94 -20.09
N SER A 144 -4.07 -5.24 -20.19
CA SER A 144 -3.56 -6.06 -21.30
C SER A 144 -2.06 -5.86 -21.55
N LEU A 145 -1.26 -5.91 -20.48
CA LEU A 145 0.18 -5.68 -20.54
C LEU A 145 0.98 -6.86 -21.10
N PHE A 146 0.41 -8.04 -21.09
CA PHE A 146 1.08 -9.29 -21.42
C PHE A 146 0.58 -9.91 -22.71
#